data_fae90d34b1664759da05b0d45a34c10c
#
_entry.id   fae90d34b1664759da05b0d45a34c10c
#
_cell.length_a   1.000
_cell.length_b   1.000
_cell.length_c   1.000
_cell.angle_alpha   90.00
_cell.angle_beta   90.00
_cell.angle_gamma   90.00
#
_symmetry.space_group_name_H-M   'P 1'
#
loop_
_entity.id
_entity.type
_entity.pdbx_description
1 polymer ?
#
loop_
_entity_poly.entity_id
_entity_poly.type
_entity_poly.pdbx_seq_one_letter_code
_entity_poly.pdbx_strand_id
1 'polypeptide(L)'
;MVDSKKLISLVEKYEKLIYDTADHIWAHPETGYREWKTSAYMEQHFEELGYTLTKAGNIPGFYTDLDTGKPGPKIAILGELDSLIVANHPCCDPETHYVHACGHHAQCAVLLGTAAALKEPGALDGLCGSIRLVVVPAEEMIQLAFREELRQKGIIKYNGGKTEFMYRGLLDGVDMAMMVHGMTKGSGVNEDGDTDLDFQALLGMNGCIAKNIRYKGK
;
A
#
# COMPACT_ATOMS: atom_id res chain seq x y z
N MET A 1 3.63 -26.92 -10.26
CA MET A 1 2.48 -26.12 -9.81
C MET A 1 2.81 -25.56 -8.44
N VAL A 2 2.44 -24.32 -8.19
CA VAL A 2 2.59 -23.70 -6.86
C VAL A 2 1.67 -24.43 -5.87
N ASP A 3 2.20 -24.78 -4.71
CA ASP A 3 1.38 -25.38 -3.63
C ASP A 3 0.79 -24.24 -2.77
N SER A 4 -0.47 -23.88 -3.05
CA SER A 4 -1.17 -22.83 -2.32
C SER A 4 -1.33 -23.13 -0.82
N LYS A 5 -1.49 -24.40 -0.44
CA LYS A 5 -1.59 -24.78 0.98
C LYS A 5 -0.27 -24.54 1.71
N LYS A 6 0.85 -24.84 1.05
CA LYS A 6 2.18 -24.52 1.58
C LYS A 6 2.33 -23.01 1.77
N LEU A 7 1.98 -22.20 0.78
CA LEU A 7 2.07 -20.73 0.90
C LEU A 7 1.20 -20.19 2.05
N ILE A 8 -0.02 -20.66 2.20
CA ILE A 8 -0.89 -20.28 3.32
C ILE A 8 -0.21 -20.61 4.66
N SER A 9 0.31 -21.84 4.82
CA SER A 9 0.99 -22.23 6.06
C SER A 9 2.27 -21.42 6.34
N LEU A 10 2.93 -20.91 5.32
CA LEU A 10 4.07 -20.01 5.48
C LEU A 10 3.64 -18.64 6.01
N VAL A 11 2.52 -18.09 5.52
CA VAL A 11 1.97 -16.82 6.02
C VAL A 11 1.51 -16.96 7.48
N GLU A 12 0.87 -18.06 7.85
CA GLU A 12 0.41 -18.34 9.23
C GLU A 12 1.55 -18.27 10.26
N LYS A 13 2.79 -18.59 9.88
CA LYS A 13 3.96 -18.45 10.77
C LYS A 13 4.21 -17.01 11.20
N TYR A 14 3.75 -16.05 10.41
CA TYR A 14 3.97 -14.62 10.62
C TYR A 14 2.72 -13.89 11.14
N GLU A 15 1.73 -14.65 11.63
CA GLU A 15 0.49 -14.10 12.19
C GLU A 15 0.77 -12.97 13.20
N LYS A 16 1.67 -13.24 14.16
CA LYS A 16 2.04 -12.21 15.16
C LYS A 16 2.65 -10.96 14.54
N LEU A 17 3.54 -11.10 13.55
CA LEU A 17 4.14 -9.96 12.85
C LEU A 17 3.06 -9.14 12.13
N ILE A 18 2.11 -9.81 11.50
CA ILE A 18 1.00 -9.17 10.77
C ILE A 18 0.13 -8.36 11.73
N TYR A 19 -0.30 -8.94 12.84
CA TYR A 19 -1.13 -8.22 13.82
C TYR A 19 -0.38 -7.09 14.52
N ASP A 20 0.85 -7.32 14.97
CA ASP A 20 1.68 -6.27 15.60
C ASP A 20 1.90 -5.09 14.64
N THR A 21 2.10 -5.36 13.35
CA THR A 21 2.26 -4.33 12.32
C THR A 21 0.96 -3.55 12.11
N ALA A 22 -0.16 -4.24 12.01
CA ALA A 22 -1.47 -3.59 11.86
C ALA A 22 -1.77 -2.68 13.05
N ASP A 23 -1.56 -3.16 14.28
CA ASP A 23 -1.79 -2.42 15.51
C ASP A 23 -0.84 -1.22 15.63
N HIS A 24 0.43 -1.41 15.28
CA HIS A 24 1.40 -0.33 15.31
C HIS A 24 1.02 0.81 14.36
N ILE A 25 0.73 0.49 13.10
CA ILE A 25 0.37 1.50 12.09
C ILE A 25 -0.98 2.16 12.44
N TRP A 26 -1.95 1.38 12.92
CA TRP A 26 -3.23 1.91 13.41
C TRP A 26 -3.05 2.95 14.52
N ALA A 27 -2.14 2.71 15.45
CA ALA A 27 -1.87 3.59 16.58
C ALA A 27 -1.07 4.86 16.20
N HIS A 28 -0.49 4.92 14.98
CA HIS A 28 0.36 6.03 14.54
C HIS A 28 -0.06 6.57 13.16
N PRO A 29 -1.32 7.03 13.01
CA PRO A 29 -1.83 7.46 11.71
C PRO A 29 -1.11 8.71 11.21
N GLU A 30 -0.71 8.69 9.95
CA GLU A 30 -0.07 9.80 9.24
C GLU A 30 -0.76 10.03 7.90
N THR A 31 -0.87 11.29 7.46
CA THR A 31 -1.53 11.63 6.20
C THR A 31 -0.55 11.71 5.02
N GLY A 32 -1.09 11.67 3.82
CA GLY A 32 -0.32 11.55 2.59
C GLY A 32 0.86 12.52 2.43
N TYR A 33 2.00 11.98 2.05
CA TYR A 33 3.33 12.59 1.97
C TYR A 33 3.92 13.04 3.33
N ARG A 34 3.35 12.58 4.45
CA ARG A 34 3.84 12.79 5.82
C ARG A 34 4.10 11.48 6.55
N GLU A 35 3.95 10.36 5.90
CA GLU A 35 4.02 9.00 6.45
C GLU A 35 5.47 8.55 6.74
N TRP A 36 6.29 9.45 7.26
CA TRP A 36 7.70 9.18 7.49
C TRP A 36 7.95 8.14 8.58
N LYS A 37 7.13 8.11 9.63
CA LYS A 37 7.27 7.13 10.72
C LYS A 37 6.77 5.78 10.26
N THR A 38 5.64 5.75 9.57
CA THR A 38 5.07 4.52 9.00
C THR A 38 5.99 3.93 7.94
N SER A 39 6.56 4.77 7.05
CA SER A 39 7.57 4.32 6.08
C SER A 39 8.81 3.75 6.76
N ALA A 40 9.36 4.44 7.78
CA ALA A 40 10.54 3.99 8.50
C ALA A 40 10.30 2.67 9.24
N TYR A 41 9.11 2.48 9.83
CA TYR A 41 8.71 1.23 10.44
C TYR A 41 8.70 0.07 9.43
N MET A 42 8.07 0.27 8.28
CA MET A 42 8.05 -0.72 7.21
C MET A 42 9.45 -0.98 6.65
N GLU A 43 10.26 0.06 6.42
CA GLU A 43 11.65 -0.06 5.96
C GLU A 43 12.46 -0.95 6.91
N GLN A 44 12.41 -0.68 8.21
CA GLN A 44 13.13 -1.46 9.22
C GLN A 44 12.77 -2.95 9.14
N HIS A 45 11.48 -3.28 9.13
CA HIS A 45 11.05 -4.68 9.11
C HIS A 45 11.40 -5.39 7.80
N PHE A 46 11.34 -4.70 6.66
CA PHE A 46 11.80 -5.28 5.40
C PHE A 46 13.32 -5.52 5.40
N GLU A 47 14.10 -4.59 5.96
CA GLU A 47 15.55 -4.75 6.10
C GLU A 47 15.91 -5.89 7.07
N GLU A 48 15.17 -6.05 8.18
CA GLU A 48 15.30 -7.18 9.12
C GLU A 48 15.01 -8.55 8.45
N LEU A 49 14.09 -8.58 7.50
CA LEU A 49 13.81 -9.75 6.65
C LEU A 49 14.88 -9.98 5.56
N GLY A 50 15.90 -9.13 5.49
CA GLY A 50 16.99 -9.24 4.52
C GLY A 50 16.63 -8.77 3.12
N TYR A 51 15.71 -7.82 2.97
CA TYR A 51 15.44 -7.13 1.72
C TYR A 51 16.37 -5.93 1.55
N THR A 52 16.78 -5.68 0.29
CA THR A 52 17.47 -4.44 -0.09
C THR A 52 16.44 -3.48 -0.68
N LEU A 53 16.32 -2.29 -0.10
CA LEU A 53 15.28 -1.34 -0.45
C LEU A 53 15.76 -0.29 -1.44
N THR A 54 14.89 0.07 -2.38
CA THR A 54 15.02 1.27 -3.20
C THR A 54 14.02 2.30 -2.69
N LYS A 55 14.51 3.29 -1.95
CA LYS A 55 13.70 4.35 -1.33
C LYS A 55 13.22 5.36 -2.36
N ALA A 56 12.07 5.96 -2.12
CA ALA A 56 11.47 6.95 -3.03
C ALA A 56 12.15 8.34 -3.00
N GLY A 57 13.24 8.49 -2.24
CA GLY A 57 14.05 9.69 -2.17
C GLY A 57 13.52 10.70 -1.16
N ASN A 58 13.04 11.84 -1.61
CA ASN A 58 12.55 12.94 -0.76
C ASN A 58 11.05 12.86 -0.43
N ILE A 59 10.44 11.71 -0.58
CA ILE A 59 9.07 11.37 -0.14
C ILE A 59 9.09 10.02 0.58
N PRO A 60 8.09 9.71 1.44
CA PRO A 60 7.96 8.40 2.06
C PRO A 60 7.78 7.28 1.04
N GLY A 61 8.12 6.05 1.43
CA GLY A 61 7.89 4.85 0.65
C GLY A 61 9.12 4.33 -0.08
N PHE A 62 9.00 3.09 -0.55
CA PHE A 62 10.08 2.34 -1.18
C PHE A 62 9.53 1.18 -2.00
N TYR A 63 10.40 0.51 -2.73
CA TYR A 63 10.14 -0.83 -3.24
C TYR A 63 11.34 -1.74 -3.03
N THR A 64 11.09 -3.05 -3.19
CA THR A 64 12.11 -4.08 -3.28
C THR A 64 11.70 -5.13 -4.28
N ASP A 65 12.67 -5.73 -4.97
CA ASP A 65 12.45 -6.81 -5.92
C ASP A 65 12.91 -8.16 -5.32
N LEU A 66 12.12 -9.19 -5.53
CA LEU A 66 12.44 -10.58 -5.23
C LEU A 66 12.40 -11.37 -6.54
N ASP A 67 13.58 -11.84 -6.98
CA ASP A 67 13.73 -12.60 -8.22
C ASP A 67 13.59 -14.10 -7.94
N THR A 68 12.83 -14.81 -8.75
CA THR A 68 12.71 -16.28 -8.69
C THR A 68 13.87 -17.01 -9.35
N GLY A 69 14.77 -16.29 -10.02
CA GLY A 69 15.86 -16.86 -10.82
C GLY A 69 15.41 -17.49 -12.15
N LYS A 70 14.15 -17.29 -12.55
CA LYS A 70 13.58 -17.83 -13.79
C LYS A 70 12.93 -16.70 -14.59
N PRO A 71 13.07 -16.69 -15.92
CA PRO A 71 12.40 -15.70 -16.77
C PRO A 71 10.89 -15.73 -16.60
N GLY A 72 10.26 -14.53 -16.58
CA GLY A 72 8.82 -14.40 -16.46
C GLY A 72 8.42 -12.95 -16.16
N PRO A 73 7.13 -12.69 -15.93
CA PRO A 73 6.63 -11.35 -15.66
C PRO A 73 7.10 -10.82 -14.30
N LYS A 74 7.12 -9.49 -14.18
CA LYS A 74 7.29 -8.79 -12.92
C LYS A 74 5.93 -8.35 -12.37
N ILE A 75 5.56 -8.89 -11.22
CA ILE A 75 4.29 -8.59 -10.55
C ILE A 75 4.56 -7.66 -9.37
N ALA A 76 3.91 -6.50 -9.32
CA ALA A 76 3.95 -5.63 -8.15
C ALA A 76 2.82 -5.97 -7.17
N ILE A 77 3.15 -6.02 -5.88
CA ILE A 77 2.18 -6.08 -4.78
C ILE A 77 2.35 -4.80 -3.96
N LEU A 78 1.26 -4.03 -3.80
CA LEU A 78 1.30 -2.71 -3.18
C LEU A 78 0.67 -2.70 -1.79
N GLY A 79 1.23 -1.87 -0.91
CA GLY A 79 0.64 -1.46 0.36
C GLY A 79 0.71 0.06 0.48
N GLU A 80 -0.37 0.69 0.94
CA GLU A 80 -0.55 2.13 1.07
C GLU A 80 -0.29 2.57 2.50
N LEU A 81 0.44 3.69 2.68
CA LEU A 81 0.93 4.13 3.99
C LEU A 81 -0.03 5.07 4.72
N ASP A 82 -0.85 5.82 4.00
CA ASP A 82 -1.53 6.98 4.53
C ASP A 82 -2.85 6.67 5.25
N SER A 83 -3.24 7.58 6.11
CA SER A 83 -4.50 7.60 6.85
C SER A 83 -5.40 8.73 6.39
N LEU A 84 -6.65 8.71 6.86
CA LEU A 84 -7.66 9.71 6.64
C LEU A 84 -7.73 10.73 7.79
N ILE A 85 -8.47 11.82 7.56
CA ILE A 85 -8.91 12.78 8.58
C ILE A 85 -10.42 12.63 8.72
N VAL A 86 -10.88 12.04 9.84
CA VAL A 86 -12.31 11.77 10.08
C VAL A 86 -12.68 12.16 11.53
N ALA A 87 -13.03 13.41 11.74
CA ALA A 87 -13.28 13.97 13.06
C ALA A 87 -14.36 13.26 13.91
N ASN A 88 -15.31 12.60 13.26
CA ASN A 88 -16.40 11.89 13.95
C ASN A 88 -16.14 10.38 14.09
N HIS A 89 -14.95 9.89 13.72
CA HIS A 89 -14.62 8.49 13.90
C HIS A 89 -14.28 8.21 15.38
N PRO A 90 -14.86 7.15 15.99
CA PRO A 90 -14.68 6.90 17.44
C PRO A 90 -13.22 6.62 17.84
N CYS A 91 -12.39 6.20 16.90
CA CYS A 91 -10.97 5.89 17.14
C CYS A 91 -10.02 6.91 16.50
N CYS A 92 -10.50 8.09 16.09
CA CYS A 92 -9.57 9.10 15.57
C CYS A 92 -8.72 9.70 16.70
N ASP A 93 -7.52 10.10 16.35
CA ASP A 93 -6.68 10.90 17.24
C ASP A 93 -7.43 12.20 17.64
N PRO A 94 -7.54 12.54 18.92
CA PRO A 94 -8.36 13.64 19.38
C PRO A 94 -7.87 15.04 18.96
N GLU A 95 -6.59 15.18 18.60
CA GLU A 95 -6.00 16.46 18.22
C GLU A 95 -5.97 16.63 16.70
N THR A 96 -5.53 15.60 15.99
CA THR A 96 -5.34 15.65 14.54
C THR A 96 -6.53 15.14 13.75
N HIS A 97 -7.41 14.35 14.39
CA HIS A 97 -8.51 13.60 13.78
C HIS A 97 -8.05 12.56 12.73
N TYR A 98 -6.78 12.16 12.82
CA TYR A 98 -6.24 11.13 11.92
C TYR A 98 -6.71 9.74 12.35
N VAL A 99 -6.98 8.90 11.36
CA VAL A 99 -7.40 7.50 11.58
C VAL A 99 -7.24 6.66 10.32
N HIS A 100 -6.86 5.40 10.48
CA HIS A 100 -6.76 4.44 9.36
C HIS A 100 -8.14 3.85 8.98
N ALA A 101 -9.15 4.70 8.76
CA ALA A 101 -10.50 4.26 8.45
C ALA A 101 -10.65 3.60 7.06
N CYS A 102 -9.68 3.78 6.16
CA CYS A 102 -9.65 3.12 4.85
C CYS A 102 -9.04 1.71 4.90
N GLY A 103 -8.31 1.36 5.99
CA GLY A 103 -7.75 0.02 6.17
C GLY A 103 -6.32 -0.16 5.66
N HIS A 104 -5.60 0.90 5.31
CA HIS A 104 -4.22 0.84 4.80
C HIS A 104 -3.23 0.21 5.80
N HIS A 105 -3.47 0.36 7.11
CA HIS A 105 -2.71 -0.33 8.17
C HIS A 105 -2.73 -1.86 8.01
N ALA A 106 -3.91 -2.43 7.75
CA ALA A 106 -4.07 -3.85 7.51
C ALA A 106 -3.41 -4.28 6.18
N GLN A 107 -3.52 -3.43 5.15
CA GLN A 107 -2.88 -3.67 3.86
C GLN A 107 -1.35 -3.70 3.96
N CYS A 108 -0.74 -2.76 4.69
CA CYS A 108 0.70 -2.77 4.97
C CYS A 108 1.12 -4.01 5.77
N ALA A 109 0.31 -4.41 6.76
CA ALA A 109 0.57 -5.61 7.55
C ALA A 109 0.53 -6.89 6.71
N VAL A 110 -0.45 -7.02 5.82
CA VAL A 110 -0.54 -8.14 4.85
C VAL A 110 0.64 -8.14 3.90
N LEU A 111 1.06 -6.96 3.41
CA LEU A 111 2.25 -6.85 2.55
C LEU A 111 3.52 -7.31 3.26
N LEU A 112 3.72 -6.92 4.53
CA LEU A 112 4.88 -7.34 5.33
C LEU A 112 4.84 -8.84 5.63
N GLY A 113 3.68 -9.39 6.00
CA GLY A 113 3.50 -10.84 6.19
C GLY A 113 3.79 -11.63 4.91
N THR A 114 3.34 -11.12 3.77
CA THR A 114 3.66 -11.70 2.46
C THR A 114 5.17 -11.64 2.19
N ALA A 115 5.82 -10.51 2.46
CA ALA A 115 7.26 -10.36 2.32
C ALA A 115 8.02 -11.39 3.17
N ALA A 116 7.61 -11.58 4.43
CA ALA A 116 8.22 -12.55 5.33
C ALA A 116 8.03 -13.99 4.82
N ALA A 117 6.83 -14.36 4.40
CA ALA A 117 6.53 -15.68 3.86
C ALA A 117 7.31 -15.99 2.57
N LEU A 118 7.50 -15.00 1.69
CA LEU A 118 8.25 -15.16 0.44
C LEU A 118 9.76 -15.38 0.66
N LYS A 119 10.32 -15.06 1.82
CA LYS A 119 11.70 -15.37 2.20
C LYS A 119 11.88 -16.80 2.72
N GLU A 120 10.81 -17.49 3.03
CA GLU A 120 10.89 -18.86 3.53
C GLU A 120 11.41 -19.84 2.46
N PRO A 121 12.17 -20.86 2.86
CA PRO A 121 12.67 -21.86 1.93
C PRO A 121 11.54 -22.54 1.15
N GLY A 122 11.66 -22.51 -0.17
CA GLY A 122 10.69 -23.11 -1.09
C GLY A 122 9.40 -22.32 -1.29
N ALA A 123 9.29 -21.08 -0.79
CA ALA A 123 8.15 -20.20 -1.07
C ALA A 123 8.06 -19.83 -2.56
N LEU A 124 9.20 -19.72 -3.23
CA LEU A 124 9.29 -19.39 -4.65
C LEU A 124 9.25 -20.62 -5.58
N ASP A 125 9.10 -21.83 -5.01
CA ASP A 125 9.09 -23.05 -5.82
C ASP A 125 7.92 -23.05 -6.81
N GLY A 126 8.20 -23.26 -8.07
CA GLY A 126 7.20 -23.28 -9.13
C GLY A 126 6.79 -21.91 -9.66
N LEU A 127 7.28 -20.81 -9.07
CA LEU A 127 7.13 -19.45 -9.61
C LEU A 127 8.17 -19.15 -10.69
N CYS A 128 7.89 -18.16 -11.54
CA CYS A 128 8.80 -17.58 -12.51
C CYS A 128 8.63 -16.05 -12.53
N GLY A 129 9.63 -15.34 -13.07
CA GLY A 129 9.66 -13.89 -13.08
C GLY A 129 10.11 -13.31 -11.75
N SER A 130 9.61 -12.16 -11.40
CA SER A 130 9.96 -11.46 -10.16
C SER A 130 8.74 -10.81 -9.48
N ILE A 131 8.86 -10.59 -8.18
CA ILE A 131 7.85 -9.91 -7.38
C ILE A 131 8.45 -8.58 -6.91
N ARG A 132 7.78 -7.46 -7.20
CA ARG A 132 8.09 -6.15 -6.62
C ARG A 132 7.13 -5.88 -5.47
N LEU A 133 7.65 -5.75 -4.25
CA LEU A 133 6.89 -5.32 -3.09
C LEU A 133 7.03 -3.80 -2.98
N VAL A 134 5.90 -3.09 -2.97
CA VAL A 134 5.86 -1.63 -3.06
C VAL A 134 5.11 -1.05 -1.87
N VAL A 135 5.76 -0.17 -1.14
CA VAL A 135 5.16 0.60 -0.05
C VAL A 135 4.99 2.04 -0.55
N VAL A 136 3.75 2.43 -0.83
CA VAL A 136 3.43 3.67 -1.55
C VAL A 136 2.73 4.69 -0.64
N PRO A 137 3.11 6.00 -0.65
CA PRO A 137 2.45 7.03 0.13
C PRO A 137 1.21 7.59 -0.58
N ALA A 138 0.43 8.40 0.15
CA ALA A 138 -0.47 9.43 -0.39
C ALA A 138 -1.52 8.92 -1.39
N GLU A 139 -2.23 7.85 -1.05
CA GLU A 139 -3.36 7.38 -1.87
C GLU A 139 -4.57 8.29 -1.73
N GLU A 140 -4.91 8.67 -0.49
CA GLU A 140 -6.06 9.49 -0.15
C GLU A 140 -5.92 10.92 -0.66
N MET A 141 -6.88 11.40 -1.44
CA MET A 141 -6.83 12.72 -2.07
C MET A 141 -7.29 13.84 -1.13
N ILE A 142 -6.69 13.91 0.06
CA ILE A 142 -6.93 14.90 1.10
C ILE A 142 -5.77 15.92 1.20
N GLN A 143 -5.95 16.99 1.97
CA GLN A 143 -4.94 18.04 2.21
C GLN A 143 -4.29 18.60 0.91
N LEU A 144 -5.10 18.86 -0.10
CA LEU A 144 -4.61 19.30 -1.42
C LEU A 144 -3.78 20.58 -1.40
N ALA A 145 -4.04 21.50 -0.45
CA ALA A 145 -3.24 22.71 -0.30
C ALA A 145 -1.79 22.38 0.07
N PHE A 146 -1.56 21.45 1.00
CA PHE A 146 -0.23 20.98 1.36
C PHE A 146 0.47 20.29 0.17
N ARG A 147 -0.25 19.47 -0.58
CA ARG A 147 0.32 18.83 -1.78
C ARG A 147 0.68 19.85 -2.87
N GLU A 148 -0.10 20.93 -3.00
CA GLU A 148 0.24 22.02 -3.91
C GLU A 148 1.52 22.75 -3.49
N GLU A 149 1.74 22.97 -2.18
CA GLU A 149 3.01 23.51 -1.67
C GLU A 149 4.18 22.57 -2.02
N LEU A 150 4.03 21.26 -1.87
CA LEU A 150 5.07 20.29 -2.26
C LEU A 150 5.37 20.35 -3.77
N ARG A 151 4.34 20.51 -4.60
CA ARG A 151 4.49 20.69 -6.05
C ARG A 151 5.24 21.98 -6.39
N GLN A 152 4.90 23.11 -5.76
CA GLN A 152 5.57 24.39 -5.95
C GLN A 152 7.04 24.33 -5.53
N LYS A 153 7.36 23.56 -4.50
CA LYS A 153 8.75 23.30 -4.06
C LYS A 153 9.48 22.28 -4.93
N GLY A 154 8.83 21.69 -5.95
CA GLY A 154 9.41 20.66 -6.80
C GLY A 154 9.68 19.32 -6.08
N ILE A 155 9.05 19.10 -4.93
CA ILE A 155 9.20 17.85 -4.15
C ILE A 155 8.40 16.74 -4.80
N ILE A 156 7.18 17.03 -5.28
CA ILE A 156 6.33 16.10 -6.01
C ILE A 156 5.87 16.71 -7.34
N LYS A 157 5.52 15.85 -8.29
CA LYS A 157 4.85 16.22 -9.54
C LYS A 157 3.36 15.95 -9.46
N TYR A 158 2.98 14.86 -8.84
CA TYR A 158 1.60 14.38 -8.76
C TYR A 158 1.10 14.33 -7.32
N ASN A 159 -0.19 14.59 -7.13
CA ASN A 159 -0.81 14.59 -5.80
C ASN A 159 -0.96 13.16 -5.24
N GLY A 160 -1.15 12.15 -6.08
CA GLY A 160 -1.27 10.76 -5.65
C GLY A 160 0.07 10.03 -5.69
N GLY A 161 0.35 9.22 -4.67
CA GLY A 161 1.60 8.51 -4.53
C GLY A 161 1.88 7.50 -5.64
N LYS A 162 0.89 6.73 -6.07
CA LYS A 162 1.06 5.78 -7.18
C LYS A 162 1.46 6.48 -8.48
N THR A 163 0.83 7.62 -8.79
CA THR A 163 1.19 8.42 -9.97
C THR A 163 2.55 9.07 -9.83
N GLU A 164 2.92 9.48 -8.62
CA GLU A 164 4.27 10.00 -8.32
C GLU A 164 5.33 8.90 -8.45
N PHE A 165 5.04 7.68 -7.98
CA PHE A 165 5.94 6.52 -8.14
C PHE A 165 6.14 6.16 -9.61
N MET A 166 5.08 6.15 -10.43
CA MET A 166 5.19 5.96 -11.88
C MET A 166 6.06 7.05 -12.51
N TYR A 167 5.85 8.31 -12.15
CA TYR A 167 6.65 9.43 -12.68
C TYR A 167 8.14 9.32 -12.31
N ARG A 168 8.45 8.79 -11.12
CA ARG A 168 9.84 8.57 -10.66
C ARG A 168 10.47 7.30 -11.21
N GLY A 169 9.76 6.52 -12.02
CA GLY A 169 10.26 5.25 -12.57
C GLY A 169 10.28 4.10 -11.55
N LEU A 170 9.68 4.28 -10.35
CA LEU A 170 9.71 3.25 -9.30
C LEU A 170 8.83 2.03 -9.64
N LEU A 171 7.97 2.15 -10.65
CA LEU A 171 7.15 1.05 -11.19
C LEU A 171 7.61 0.60 -12.59
N ASP A 172 8.76 1.08 -13.08
CA ASP A 172 9.26 0.68 -14.39
C ASP A 172 9.54 -0.83 -14.44
N GLY A 173 9.18 -1.43 -15.57
CA GLY A 173 9.34 -2.87 -15.81
C GLY A 173 8.34 -3.76 -15.06
N VAL A 174 7.32 -3.21 -14.41
CA VAL A 174 6.21 -3.96 -13.84
C VAL A 174 5.20 -4.29 -14.93
N ASP A 175 4.88 -5.59 -15.09
CA ASP A 175 3.90 -6.06 -16.08
C ASP A 175 2.47 -6.03 -15.55
N MET A 176 2.29 -6.30 -14.24
CA MET A 176 1.00 -6.27 -13.56
C MET A 176 1.16 -5.81 -12.11
N ALA A 177 0.19 -5.08 -11.61
CA ALA A 177 0.13 -4.67 -10.22
C ALA A 177 -1.15 -5.16 -9.55
N MET A 178 -1.04 -5.55 -8.28
CA MET A 178 -2.17 -5.96 -7.47
C MET A 178 -2.04 -5.41 -6.04
N MET A 179 -3.17 -5.31 -5.37
CA MET A 179 -3.25 -4.94 -3.97
C MET A 179 -4.48 -5.58 -3.34
N VAL A 180 -4.44 -5.78 -2.04
CA VAL A 180 -5.60 -6.22 -1.25
C VAL A 180 -6.12 -5.00 -0.49
N HIS A 181 -7.43 -4.79 -0.48
CA HIS A 181 -8.06 -3.67 0.21
C HIS A 181 -9.26 -4.15 1.02
N GLY A 182 -9.40 -3.64 2.24
CA GLY A 182 -10.58 -3.89 3.05
C GLY A 182 -11.82 -3.26 2.43
N MET A 183 -12.94 -3.96 2.48
CA MET A 183 -14.23 -3.47 2.00
C MET A 183 -15.28 -3.59 3.09
N THR A 184 -16.28 -2.72 3.05
CA THR A 184 -17.44 -2.84 3.92
C THR A 184 -18.27 -4.04 3.46
N LYS A 185 -18.74 -4.86 4.41
CA LYS A 185 -19.67 -5.95 4.14
C LYS A 185 -20.89 -5.44 3.34
N GLY A 186 -21.24 -6.13 2.27
CA GLY A 186 -22.32 -5.72 1.37
C GLY A 186 -21.96 -4.65 0.33
N SER A 187 -20.69 -4.24 0.24
CA SER A 187 -20.24 -3.26 -0.76
C SER A 187 -20.07 -3.83 -2.17
N GLY A 188 -20.12 -5.14 -2.31
CA GLY A 188 -20.09 -5.85 -3.59
C GLY A 188 -21.28 -6.79 -3.75
N VAL A 189 -21.64 -7.06 -4.99
CA VAL A 189 -22.67 -8.04 -5.35
C VAL A 189 -22.09 -8.95 -6.42
N ASN A 190 -22.14 -10.29 -6.22
CA ASN A 190 -21.72 -11.24 -7.25
C ASN A 190 -22.82 -11.41 -8.32
N GLU A 191 -22.56 -12.22 -9.35
CA GLU A 191 -23.51 -12.50 -10.44
C GLU A 191 -24.82 -13.14 -9.93
N ASP A 192 -24.79 -13.83 -8.78
CA ASP A 192 -25.95 -14.46 -8.14
C ASP A 192 -26.70 -13.50 -7.19
N GLY A 193 -26.25 -12.24 -7.04
CA GLY A 193 -26.84 -11.24 -6.16
C GLY A 193 -26.44 -11.36 -4.69
N ASP A 194 -25.44 -12.20 -4.36
CA ASP A 194 -24.91 -12.35 -3.02
C ASP A 194 -23.98 -11.20 -2.64
N THR A 195 -24.22 -10.58 -1.48
CA THR A 195 -23.46 -9.44 -0.95
C THR A 195 -22.55 -9.83 0.22
N ASP A 196 -22.55 -11.07 0.67
CA ASP A 196 -21.77 -11.59 1.78
C ASP A 196 -20.51 -12.33 1.26
N LEU A 197 -19.67 -11.61 0.52
CA LEU A 197 -18.46 -12.15 -0.08
C LEU A 197 -17.27 -11.91 0.84
N ASP A 198 -16.50 -12.96 1.14
CA ASP A 198 -15.23 -12.86 1.86
C ASP A 198 -14.14 -12.21 1.00
N PHE A 199 -14.16 -12.49 -0.31
CA PHE A 199 -13.22 -11.94 -1.29
C PHE A 199 -13.91 -11.56 -2.58
N GLN A 200 -13.50 -10.43 -3.17
CA GLN A 200 -14.00 -9.95 -4.44
C GLN A 200 -12.85 -9.41 -5.30
N ALA A 201 -12.79 -9.83 -6.57
CA ALA A 201 -11.92 -9.20 -7.57
C ALA A 201 -12.68 -8.06 -8.24
N LEU A 202 -12.14 -6.83 -8.14
CA LEU A 202 -12.72 -5.66 -8.78
C LEU A 202 -12.26 -5.61 -10.26
N LEU A 203 -13.21 -5.56 -11.19
CA LEU A 203 -12.95 -5.42 -12.63
C LEU A 203 -12.76 -3.96 -13.07
N GLY A 204 -13.01 -3.01 -12.20
CA GLY A 204 -12.83 -1.59 -12.45
C GLY A 204 -12.94 -0.75 -11.19
N MET A 205 -12.34 0.41 -11.21
CA MET A 205 -12.41 1.41 -10.14
C MET A 205 -12.68 2.80 -10.72
N ASN A 206 -13.26 3.68 -9.92
CA ASN A 206 -13.45 5.07 -10.28
C ASN A 206 -12.10 5.82 -10.22
N GLY A 207 -11.82 6.60 -11.27
CA GLY A 207 -10.72 7.56 -11.25
C GLY A 207 -11.18 8.90 -10.66
N CYS A 208 -10.24 9.64 -10.06
CA CYS A 208 -10.46 10.97 -9.51
C CYS A 208 -9.54 12.01 -10.16
N ILE A 209 -10.09 13.15 -10.56
CA ILE A 209 -9.32 14.33 -10.98
C ILE A 209 -9.74 15.50 -10.09
N ALA A 210 -8.84 15.94 -9.21
CA ALA A 210 -9.06 17.13 -8.40
C ALA A 210 -8.64 18.38 -9.16
N LYS A 211 -9.50 19.42 -9.18
CA LYS A 211 -9.24 20.72 -9.81
C LYS A 211 -9.49 21.85 -8.82
N ASN A 212 -8.57 22.78 -8.71
CA ASN A 212 -8.77 24.05 -8.01
C ASN A 212 -9.22 25.11 -9.03
N ILE A 213 -10.40 25.69 -8.82
CA ILE A 213 -10.94 26.77 -9.62
C ILE A 213 -10.91 28.05 -8.78
N ARG A 214 -10.16 29.06 -9.22
CA ARG A 214 -10.10 30.36 -8.53
C ARG A 214 -10.78 31.40 -9.41
N TYR A 215 -11.86 31.97 -8.93
CA TYR A 215 -12.49 33.14 -9.53
C TYR A 215 -11.84 34.41 -8.96
N LYS A 216 -11.35 35.29 -9.86
CA LYS A 216 -10.95 36.65 -9.49
C LYS A 216 -12.14 37.55 -9.73
N GLY A 217 -12.73 38.09 -8.68
CA GLY A 217 -13.69 39.18 -8.77
C GLY A 217 -13.02 40.47 -9.30
N LYS A 218 -13.81 41.34 -9.90
CA LYS A 218 -13.36 42.70 -10.23
C LYS A 218 -13.29 43.57 -8.99
#